data_fb4f181aabab9cf010eb5d7c798b9afc
#
_entry.id   fb4f181aabab9cf010eb5d7c798b9afc
#
_cell.length_a   1.000
_cell.length_b   1.000
_cell.length_c   1.000
_cell.angle_alpha   90.00
_cell.angle_beta   90.00
_cell.angle_gamma   90.00
#
_symmetry.space_group_name_H-M   'P 1'
#
loop_
_entity.id
_entity.type
_entity.pdbx_description
1 polymer ?
#
loop_
_entity_poly.entity_id
_entity_poly.type
_entity_poly.pdbx_seq_one_letter_code
_entity_poly.pdbx_strand_id
1 'polypeptide(L)'
;MLRCLRRAFINPFHIILFVLGMISLATDVVLASNFARNATTAIIIFSMILTSGVIRLIQELRAKNAAQQLERLIHESITVRRAGELQEIAAEELVVGDIVLLSAGDRVPADIRLTKVSDLFISQAAITGESAILEKNCNTLSYGSTETLTQLENLVFMATTVIGGKGEGIVLAVGKDTLYGSFEKSDAEEKQSFQKGANSIAWVMLRFIVVLIPIVFVLLRLTGGKWLESFAFALSVAVGLMPEMLPMVITACLARGSLSMSRKQTIIKDINAMQGFGSMDVLCMDKTGTLTNESILLEYYMDVLGNESTRVLDFAFLNSVYHSGVCNPIDNAILACQTMPGRSAYYTGLLAQYKKTDEIPFDYARKFVSTLVTEEDGAGQLIIKGDIAHVVARCGFVEYRDAILPMDEDKMRSVTFVVDEMLQDGMKVIAVARKRIEKQNRILPEDEQSMILMGYLAFFDAPKKTAKTSVEALKRLKVTPKILTGDQADVAVSVCRRVGIPSETVLTGAQMDEMTDAALGKAVEKIHVFAEL
;
A
#
# COMPACT_ATOMS: atom_id res chain seq x y z
N MET A 1 -13.27 -12.15 26.22
CA MET A 1 -14.60 -12.42 26.78
C MET A 1 -14.90 -11.54 28.00
N LEU A 2 -14.04 -11.48 29.02
CA LEU A 2 -14.25 -10.67 30.25
C LEU A 2 -14.41 -9.17 29.97
N ARG A 3 -13.64 -8.60 29.02
CA ARG A 3 -13.76 -7.18 28.61
C ARG A 3 -15.10 -6.88 27.93
N CYS A 4 -15.63 -7.79 27.11
CA CYS A 4 -16.94 -7.64 26.47
C CYS A 4 -18.06 -7.70 27.51
N LEU A 5 -17.98 -8.63 28.45
CA LEU A 5 -18.93 -8.74 29.55
C LEU A 5 -18.97 -7.45 30.39
N ARG A 6 -17.79 -6.92 30.76
CA ARG A 6 -17.68 -5.67 31.50
C ARG A 6 -18.29 -4.49 30.73
N ARG A 7 -18.04 -4.36 29.42
CA ARG A 7 -18.60 -3.30 28.57
C ARG A 7 -20.10 -3.45 28.37
N ALA A 8 -20.62 -4.70 28.28
CA ALA A 8 -22.04 -4.96 28.12
C ALA A 8 -22.85 -4.59 29.36
N PHE A 9 -22.35 -4.87 30.58
CA PHE A 9 -23.08 -4.69 31.82
C PHE A 9 -22.67 -3.45 32.62
N ILE A 10 -21.43 -2.96 32.49
CA ILE A 10 -20.96 -1.75 33.20
C ILE A 10 -20.96 -0.58 32.22
N ASN A 11 -22.10 0.04 32.02
CA ASN A 11 -22.25 1.32 31.36
C ASN A 11 -23.05 2.30 32.25
N PRO A 12 -22.95 3.59 32.01
CA PRO A 12 -23.64 4.61 32.86
C PRO A 12 -25.14 4.34 33.02
N PHE A 13 -25.75 3.80 32.00
CA PHE A 13 -27.16 3.47 31.95
C PHE A 13 -27.55 2.29 32.87
N HIS A 14 -26.85 1.16 32.78
CA HIS A 14 -27.07 0.04 33.69
C HIS A 14 -26.77 0.40 35.14
N ILE A 15 -25.81 1.31 35.39
CA ILE A 15 -25.51 1.82 36.72
C ILE A 15 -26.70 2.61 37.26
N ILE A 16 -27.31 3.48 36.47
CA ILE A 16 -28.48 4.26 36.83
C ILE A 16 -29.68 3.33 37.12
N LEU A 17 -29.94 2.36 36.23
CA LEU A 17 -30.99 1.38 36.43
C LEU A 17 -30.75 0.52 37.67
N PHE A 18 -29.51 0.13 37.93
CA PHE A 18 -29.14 -0.64 39.12
C PHE A 18 -29.40 0.16 40.40
N VAL A 19 -29.00 1.43 40.41
CA VAL A 19 -29.26 2.33 41.54
C VAL A 19 -30.78 2.50 41.77
N LEU A 20 -31.54 2.67 40.68
CA LEU A 20 -33.01 2.73 40.76
C LEU A 20 -33.64 1.44 41.26
N GLY A 21 -33.18 0.30 40.77
CA GLY A 21 -33.62 -1.02 41.23
C GLY A 21 -33.33 -1.20 42.73
N MET A 22 -32.16 -0.74 43.19
CA MET A 22 -31.81 -0.75 44.61
C MET A 22 -32.67 0.19 45.46
N ILE A 23 -32.95 1.40 44.96
CA ILE A 23 -33.85 2.35 45.63
C ILE A 23 -35.27 1.75 45.70
N SER A 24 -35.79 1.21 44.60
CA SER A 24 -37.11 0.54 44.58
C SER A 24 -37.15 -0.64 45.54
N LEU A 25 -36.09 -1.44 45.60
CA LEU A 25 -36.00 -2.56 46.54
C LEU A 25 -36.01 -2.08 47.99
N ALA A 26 -35.28 -1.01 48.33
CA ALA A 26 -35.19 -0.45 49.67
C ALA A 26 -36.54 0.16 50.12
N THR A 27 -37.19 0.91 49.23
CA THR A 27 -38.45 1.60 49.56
C THR A 27 -39.64 0.68 49.56
N ASP A 28 -39.76 -0.19 48.58
CA ASP A 28 -40.96 -0.98 48.34
C ASP A 28 -40.96 -2.32 49.09
N VAL A 29 -39.76 -2.81 49.42
CA VAL A 29 -39.60 -4.14 50.07
C VAL A 29 -39.18 -4.02 51.53
N VAL A 30 -38.17 -3.17 51.85
CA VAL A 30 -37.61 -3.07 53.22
C VAL A 30 -38.46 -2.17 54.10
N LEU A 31 -38.99 -1.05 53.58
CA LEU A 31 -39.80 -0.09 54.34
C LEU A 31 -41.30 -0.40 54.35
N ALA A 32 -41.80 -1.17 53.38
CA ALA A 32 -43.18 -1.60 53.28
C ALA A 32 -43.35 -3.05 53.78
N SER A 33 -44.27 -3.29 54.71
CA SER A 33 -44.47 -4.57 55.37
C SER A 33 -45.03 -5.72 54.50
N ASN A 34 -45.14 -5.57 53.17
CA ASN A 34 -45.67 -6.57 52.22
C ASN A 34 -44.69 -6.91 51.12
N PHE A 35 -43.81 -7.89 51.37
CA PHE A 35 -42.73 -8.31 50.47
C PHE A 35 -43.19 -8.74 49.06
N ALA A 36 -44.23 -9.58 48.97
CA ALA A 36 -44.62 -10.20 47.73
C ALA A 36 -45.32 -9.28 46.71
N ARG A 37 -45.96 -8.18 47.16
CA ARG A 37 -46.75 -7.29 46.30
C ARG A 37 -45.93 -6.11 45.77
N ASN A 38 -44.88 -5.75 46.46
CA ASN A 38 -44.11 -4.55 46.18
C ASN A 38 -42.76 -4.81 45.44
N ALA A 39 -42.33 -6.09 45.40
CA ALA A 39 -41.10 -6.47 44.70
C ALA A 39 -41.20 -6.43 43.15
N THR A 40 -42.41 -6.30 42.61
CA THR A 40 -42.65 -6.37 41.16
C THR A 40 -41.87 -5.31 40.38
N THR A 41 -41.80 -4.10 40.87
CA THR A 41 -41.07 -3.00 40.20
C THR A 41 -39.56 -3.27 40.15
N ALA A 42 -38.96 -3.70 41.26
CA ALA A 42 -37.55 -4.06 41.32
C ALA A 42 -37.23 -5.26 40.38
N ILE A 43 -38.11 -6.27 40.38
CA ILE A 43 -37.96 -7.45 39.49
C ILE A 43 -38.00 -7.02 38.01
N ILE A 44 -38.89 -6.12 37.61
CA ILE A 44 -38.98 -5.60 36.25
C ILE A 44 -37.68 -4.85 35.90
N ILE A 45 -37.16 -3.97 36.76
CA ILE A 45 -35.94 -3.21 36.53
C ILE A 45 -34.72 -4.16 36.36
N PHE A 46 -34.55 -5.13 37.25
CA PHE A 46 -33.45 -6.09 37.14
C PHE A 46 -33.59 -7.01 35.93
N SER A 47 -34.81 -7.42 35.56
CA SER A 47 -35.08 -8.15 34.33
C SER A 47 -34.71 -7.33 33.11
N MET A 48 -35.01 -6.02 33.08
CA MET A 48 -34.58 -5.12 31.98
C MET A 48 -33.06 -5.01 31.89
N ILE A 49 -32.34 -4.87 33.00
CA ILE A 49 -30.87 -4.83 33.04
C ILE A 49 -30.31 -6.14 32.47
N LEU A 50 -30.83 -7.27 32.91
CA LEU A 50 -30.36 -8.59 32.42
C LEU A 50 -30.61 -8.75 30.93
N THR A 51 -31.84 -8.49 30.47
CA THR A 51 -32.23 -8.65 29.08
C THR A 51 -31.42 -7.71 28.16
N SER A 52 -31.32 -6.45 28.52
CA SER A 52 -30.53 -5.45 27.78
C SER A 52 -29.04 -5.83 27.75
N GLY A 53 -28.47 -6.24 28.88
CA GLY A 53 -27.08 -6.68 28.99
C GLY A 53 -26.77 -7.92 28.13
N VAL A 54 -27.68 -8.91 28.11
CA VAL A 54 -27.53 -10.11 27.27
C VAL A 54 -27.62 -9.77 25.79
N ILE A 55 -28.61 -8.97 25.38
CA ILE A 55 -28.74 -8.52 23.98
C ILE A 55 -27.47 -7.80 23.55
N ARG A 56 -26.97 -6.87 24.37
CA ARG A 56 -25.74 -6.13 24.08
C ARG A 56 -24.51 -7.03 24.01
N LEU A 57 -24.39 -8.01 24.89
CA LEU A 57 -23.30 -9.00 24.85
C LEU A 57 -23.31 -9.81 23.54
N ILE A 58 -24.49 -10.33 23.15
CA ILE A 58 -24.63 -11.08 21.90
C ILE A 58 -24.24 -10.24 20.70
N GLN A 59 -24.61 -8.97 20.69
CA GLN A 59 -24.31 -8.05 19.59
C GLN A 59 -22.84 -7.67 19.55
N GLU A 60 -22.19 -7.41 20.70
CA GLU A 60 -20.76 -7.14 20.79
C GLU A 60 -19.92 -8.36 20.33
N LEU A 61 -20.34 -9.56 20.70
CA LEU A 61 -19.70 -10.79 20.22
C LEU A 61 -19.86 -10.97 18.69
N ARG A 62 -21.06 -10.69 18.15
CA ARG A 62 -21.27 -10.74 16.68
C ARG A 62 -20.46 -9.71 15.95
N ALA A 63 -20.37 -8.48 16.44
CA ALA A 63 -19.56 -7.41 15.87
C ALA A 63 -18.06 -7.77 15.88
N LYS A 64 -17.57 -8.30 17.02
CA LYS A 64 -16.20 -8.79 17.13
C LYS A 64 -15.88 -9.92 16.16
N ASN A 65 -16.78 -10.91 16.06
CA ASN A 65 -16.59 -12.03 15.13
C ASN A 65 -16.60 -11.57 13.66
N ALA A 66 -17.45 -10.59 13.30
CA ALA A 66 -17.47 -10.01 11.96
C ALA A 66 -16.17 -9.24 11.65
N ALA A 67 -15.65 -8.46 12.60
CA ALA A 67 -14.36 -7.79 12.47
C ALA A 67 -13.20 -8.80 12.31
N GLN A 68 -13.18 -9.85 13.12
CA GLN A 68 -12.17 -10.92 13.00
C GLN A 68 -12.25 -11.70 11.68
N GLN A 69 -13.44 -11.90 11.13
CA GLN A 69 -13.55 -12.51 9.80
C GLN A 69 -12.98 -11.64 8.70
N LEU A 70 -13.10 -10.31 8.81
CA LEU A 70 -12.48 -9.36 7.90
C LEU A 70 -10.95 -9.34 8.03
N GLU A 71 -10.43 -9.35 9.26
CA GLU A 71 -8.99 -9.47 9.52
C GLU A 71 -8.42 -10.74 8.88
N ARG A 72 -9.09 -11.87 9.01
CA ARG A 72 -8.66 -13.16 8.42
C ARG A 72 -8.60 -13.17 6.88
N LEU A 73 -9.28 -12.26 6.20
CA LEU A 73 -9.20 -12.11 4.74
C LEU A 73 -7.94 -11.34 4.29
N ILE A 74 -7.21 -10.73 5.22
CA ILE A 74 -6.03 -9.88 4.98
C ILE A 74 -4.75 -10.55 5.51
N HIS A 75 -4.79 -11.79 5.99
CA HIS A 75 -3.61 -12.44 6.55
C HIS A 75 -2.53 -12.65 5.49
N GLU A 76 -1.42 -11.95 5.66
CA GLU A 76 -0.15 -12.29 5.03
C GLU A 76 0.46 -13.45 5.81
N SER A 77 0.68 -14.58 5.15
CA SER A 77 1.45 -15.68 5.71
C SER A 77 2.94 -15.39 5.57
N ILE A 78 3.72 -15.75 6.56
CA ILE A 78 5.16 -15.48 6.64
C ILE A 78 5.88 -16.78 6.90
N THR A 79 6.95 -17.01 6.14
CA THR A 79 7.82 -18.16 6.38
C THR A 79 8.85 -17.82 7.45
N VAL A 80 8.83 -18.59 8.53
CA VAL A 80 9.81 -18.47 9.63
C VAL A 80 10.54 -19.79 9.83
N ARG A 81 11.74 -19.70 10.40
CA ARG A 81 12.48 -20.87 10.84
C ARG A 81 12.50 -20.93 12.37
N ARG A 82 11.81 -21.93 12.93
CA ARG A 82 11.78 -22.22 14.37
C ARG A 82 12.33 -23.62 14.62
N ALA A 83 13.19 -23.77 15.60
CA ALA A 83 13.84 -25.04 15.93
C ALA A 83 14.52 -25.75 14.74
N GLY A 84 14.95 -25.01 13.73
CA GLY A 84 15.60 -25.54 12.52
C GLY A 84 14.63 -25.92 11.39
N GLU A 85 13.32 -25.95 11.64
CA GLU A 85 12.29 -26.26 10.64
C GLU A 85 11.63 -24.99 10.08
N LEU A 86 11.27 -25.04 8.80
CA LEU A 86 10.52 -23.98 8.14
C LEU A 86 9.03 -24.15 8.45
N GLN A 87 8.40 -23.08 8.91
CA GLN A 87 6.98 -23.03 9.24
C GLN A 87 6.37 -21.79 8.62
N GLU A 88 5.18 -21.93 8.08
CA GLU A 88 4.38 -20.82 7.62
C GLU A 88 3.41 -20.38 8.73
N ILE A 89 3.55 -19.15 9.19
CA ILE A 89 2.76 -18.58 10.28
C ILE A 89 2.03 -17.33 9.84
N ALA A 90 0.98 -16.92 10.56
CA ALA A 90 0.36 -15.61 10.38
C ALA A 90 1.28 -14.50 10.91
N ALA A 91 1.27 -13.32 10.26
CA ALA A 91 2.08 -12.17 10.68
C ALA A 91 1.90 -11.80 12.16
N GLU A 92 0.70 -12.03 12.71
CA GLU A 92 0.35 -11.75 14.11
C GLU A 92 1.01 -12.71 15.12
N GLU A 93 1.47 -13.87 14.67
CA GLU A 93 2.15 -14.88 15.50
C GLU A 93 3.66 -14.68 15.54
N LEU A 94 4.17 -13.66 14.82
CA LEU A 94 5.59 -13.34 14.79
C LEU A 94 6.04 -12.72 16.11
N VAL A 95 7.17 -13.20 16.63
CA VAL A 95 7.77 -12.73 17.89
C VAL A 95 9.23 -12.33 17.70
N VAL A 96 9.72 -11.48 18.59
CA VAL A 96 11.13 -11.09 18.63
C VAL A 96 12.00 -12.34 18.83
N GLY A 97 13.03 -12.47 17.99
CA GLY A 97 13.93 -13.61 17.97
C GLY A 97 13.60 -14.68 16.94
N ASP A 98 12.42 -14.61 16.27
CA ASP A 98 12.14 -15.48 15.12
C ASP A 98 13.09 -15.18 13.97
N ILE A 99 13.41 -16.22 13.18
CA ILE A 99 14.16 -16.08 11.95
C ILE A 99 13.17 -16.06 10.79
N VAL A 100 13.06 -14.92 10.11
CA VAL A 100 12.17 -14.73 8.95
C VAL A 100 12.94 -14.95 7.67
N LEU A 101 12.32 -15.63 6.70
CA LEU A 101 12.78 -15.74 5.32
C LEU A 101 12.03 -14.73 4.47
N LEU A 102 12.79 -13.94 3.71
CA LEU A 102 12.28 -12.92 2.81
C LEU A 102 12.58 -13.31 1.36
N SER A 103 11.61 -13.17 0.49
CA SER A 103 11.71 -13.43 -0.95
C SER A 103 11.14 -12.25 -1.74
N ALA A 104 11.50 -12.15 -3.01
CA ALA A 104 10.98 -11.11 -3.90
C ALA A 104 9.44 -11.11 -3.91
N GLY A 105 8.84 -9.94 -3.74
CA GLY A 105 7.39 -9.73 -3.61
C GLY A 105 6.87 -9.71 -2.18
N ASP A 106 7.66 -10.17 -1.19
CA ASP A 106 7.24 -10.19 0.20
C ASP A 106 7.20 -8.78 0.79
N ARG A 107 6.23 -8.55 1.65
CA ARG A 107 6.21 -7.39 2.52
C ARG A 107 6.90 -7.73 3.83
N VAL A 108 7.86 -6.92 4.26
CA VAL A 108 8.61 -7.14 5.49
C VAL A 108 7.67 -6.99 6.70
N PRO A 109 7.52 -8.03 7.53
CA PRO A 109 6.48 -8.08 8.57
C PRO A 109 6.87 -7.41 9.88
N ALA A 110 8.15 -7.13 10.09
CA ALA A 110 8.73 -6.65 11.34
C ALA A 110 10.05 -5.92 11.07
N ASP A 111 10.64 -5.31 12.09
CA ASP A 111 12.01 -4.81 11.97
C ASP A 111 12.99 -5.98 12.15
N ILE A 112 13.82 -6.23 11.13
CA ILE A 112 14.62 -7.45 11.01
C ILE A 112 16.08 -7.10 10.79
N ARG A 113 16.99 -7.76 11.54
CA ARG A 113 18.43 -7.75 11.30
C ARG A 113 18.78 -8.89 10.35
N LEU A 114 19.31 -8.55 9.19
CA LEU A 114 19.70 -9.53 8.18
C LEU A 114 20.92 -10.33 8.64
N THR A 115 20.85 -11.65 8.47
CA THR A 115 21.90 -12.61 8.80
C THR A 115 22.48 -13.30 7.58
N LYS A 116 21.64 -13.49 6.54
CA LYS A 116 22.05 -13.99 5.23
C LYS A 116 21.30 -13.21 4.16
N VAL A 117 22.01 -12.89 3.10
CA VAL A 117 21.47 -12.11 1.99
C VAL A 117 21.99 -12.67 0.67
N SER A 118 21.13 -12.73 -0.34
CA SER A 118 21.47 -13.02 -1.73
C SER A 118 20.75 -12.00 -2.60
N ASP A 119 21.48 -10.99 -3.05
CA ASP A 119 21.02 -9.91 -3.94
C ASP A 119 19.69 -9.27 -3.48
N LEU A 120 19.60 -8.94 -2.19
CA LEU A 120 18.37 -8.43 -1.57
C LEU A 120 18.19 -6.94 -1.84
N PHE A 121 17.15 -6.60 -2.57
CA PHE A 121 16.75 -5.22 -2.88
C PHE A 121 15.40 -4.90 -2.23
N ILE A 122 15.34 -3.78 -1.52
CA ILE A 122 14.16 -3.39 -0.75
C ILE A 122 13.73 -1.96 -1.12
N SER A 123 12.44 -1.78 -1.35
CA SER A 123 11.80 -0.47 -1.41
C SER A 123 11.38 -0.05 -0.01
N GLN A 124 11.85 1.10 0.43
CA GLN A 124 11.49 1.70 1.72
C GLN A 124 10.45 2.82 1.59
N ALA A 125 9.80 2.94 0.46
CA ALA A 125 8.81 4.00 0.18
C ALA A 125 7.74 4.18 1.26
N ALA A 126 7.33 3.08 1.91
CA ALA A 126 6.35 3.13 2.99
C ALA A 126 6.83 3.85 4.27
N ILE A 127 8.14 4.03 4.43
CA ILE A 127 8.74 4.65 5.62
C ILE A 127 9.34 6.01 5.29
N THR A 128 10.08 6.10 4.20
CA THR A 128 10.83 7.30 3.82
C THR A 128 10.05 8.20 2.87
N GLY A 129 8.99 7.67 2.23
CA GLY A 129 8.31 8.33 1.12
C GLY A 129 9.08 8.29 -0.21
N GLU A 130 10.33 7.83 -0.20
CA GLU A 130 11.19 7.77 -1.38
C GLU A 130 11.04 6.41 -2.09
N SER A 131 10.84 6.44 -3.40
CA SER A 131 10.75 5.23 -4.23
C SER A 131 12.12 4.58 -4.50
N ALA A 132 13.18 5.05 -3.84
CA ALA A 132 14.52 4.48 -3.98
C ALA A 132 14.54 3.01 -3.55
N ILE A 133 15.16 2.18 -4.39
CA ILE A 133 15.40 0.78 -4.06
C ILE A 133 16.80 0.70 -3.48
N LEU A 134 16.91 0.12 -2.30
CA LEU A 134 18.17 -0.02 -1.56
C LEU A 134 18.65 -1.47 -1.61
N GLU A 135 19.90 -1.65 -1.95
CA GLU A 135 20.58 -2.94 -1.76
C GLU A 135 20.87 -3.16 -0.28
N LYS A 136 20.58 -4.35 0.21
CA LYS A 136 20.78 -4.74 1.59
C LYS A 136 21.82 -5.86 1.71
N ASN A 137 22.64 -5.79 2.75
CA ASN A 137 23.65 -6.81 3.03
C ASN A 137 23.60 -7.28 4.50
N CYS A 138 24.38 -8.28 4.85
CA CYS A 138 24.45 -8.81 6.22
C CYS A 138 25.71 -8.37 6.98
N ASN A 139 26.51 -7.45 6.44
CA ASN A 139 27.78 -7.03 7.03
C ASN A 139 27.59 -6.38 8.40
N THR A 140 28.62 -6.51 9.24
CA THR A 140 28.67 -5.81 10.52
C THR A 140 29.07 -4.35 10.27
N LEU A 141 28.27 -3.42 10.75
CA LEU A 141 28.58 -1.99 10.64
C LEU A 141 29.70 -1.62 11.60
N SER A 142 30.60 -0.75 11.17
CA SER A 142 31.63 -0.19 12.03
C SER A 142 31.00 0.77 13.04
N TYR A 143 31.46 0.70 14.29
CA TYR A 143 31.01 1.59 15.37
C TYR A 143 31.35 3.05 15.01
N GLY A 144 30.32 3.90 14.84
CA GLY A 144 30.51 5.33 14.58
C GLY A 144 29.96 5.87 13.24
N SER A 145 29.20 5.08 12.48
CA SER A 145 28.49 5.62 11.32
C SER A 145 27.41 6.62 11.77
N THR A 146 27.46 7.83 11.22
CA THR A 146 26.46 8.91 11.41
C THR A 146 25.20 8.71 10.55
N GLU A 147 24.99 7.50 10.03
CA GLU A 147 23.88 7.17 9.16
C GLU A 147 22.56 7.08 9.93
N THR A 148 21.48 7.52 9.30
CA THR A 148 20.14 7.34 9.84
C THR A 148 19.77 5.84 9.84
N LEU A 149 18.91 5.40 10.77
CA LEU A 149 18.50 4.00 10.87
C LEU A 149 18.02 3.41 9.54
N THR A 150 17.34 4.20 8.71
CA THR A 150 16.81 3.77 7.41
C THR A 150 17.88 3.54 6.35
N GLN A 151 19.07 4.14 6.50
CA GLN A 151 20.22 3.97 5.61
C GLN A 151 21.05 2.73 5.93
N LEU A 152 20.87 2.14 7.11
CA LEU A 152 21.64 0.95 7.51
C LEU A 152 21.35 -0.21 6.57
N GLU A 153 22.40 -0.72 5.93
CA GLU A 153 22.30 -1.75 4.89
C GLU A 153 21.90 -3.13 5.46
N ASN A 154 22.12 -3.36 6.72
CA ASN A 154 21.89 -4.66 7.38
C ASN A 154 20.56 -4.75 8.15
N LEU A 155 19.74 -3.70 8.07
CA LEU A 155 18.40 -3.65 8.67
C LEU A 155 17.33 -3.50 7.57
N VAL A 156 16.23 -4.19 7.79
CA VAL A 156 15.00 -4.03 7.02
C VAL A 156 13.85 -3.79 7.97
N PHE A 157 12.91 -2.96 7.58
CA PHE A 157 11.89 -2.42 8.45
C PHE A 157 10.49 -2.90 8.06
N MET A 158 9.60 -3.00 9.04
CA MET A 158 8.20 -3.31 8.83
C MET A 158 7.58 -2.41 7.74
N ALA A 159 6.69 -2.96 6.95
CA ALA A 159 5.97 -2.30 5.85
C ALA A 159 6.78 -2.02 4.58
N THR A 160 8.10 -2.24 4.57
CA THR A 160 8.91 -2.20 3.35
C THR A 160 8.66 -3.42 2.46
N THR A 161 8.98 -3.34 1.17
CA THR A 161 8.71 -4.40 0.19
C THR A 161 10.01 -4.92 -0.40
N VAL A 162 10.14 -6.25 -0.47
CA VAL A 162 11.27 -6.92 -1.14
C VAL A 162 11.03 -6.85 -2.65
N ILE A 163 11.88 -6.11 -3.35
CA ILE A 163 11.80 -5.96 -4.82
C ILE A 163 12.50 -7.13 -5.52
N GLY A 164 13.58 -7.62 -4.93
CA GLY A 164 14.38 -8.67 -5.53
C GLY A 164 15.26 -9.39 -4.52
N GLY A 165 15.76 -10.58 -4.90
CA GLY A 165 16.65 -11.39 -4.10
C GLY A 165 15.97 -12.16 -2.96
N LYS A 166 16.79 -12.63 -2.04
CA LYS A 166 16.36 -13.39 -0.87
C LYS A 166 17.14 -12.94 0.37
N GLY A 167 16.48 -12.92 1.52
CA GLY A 167 17.09 -12.60 2.80
C GLY A 167 16.64 -13.54 3.90
N GLU A 168 17.50 -13.73 4.90
CA GLU A 168 17.17 -14.40 6.15
C GLU A 168 17.63 -13.48 7.29
N GLY A 169 16.77 -13.24 8.28
CA GLY A 169 17.12 -12.33 9.35
C GLY A 169 16.35 -12.57 10.64
N ILE A 170 16.85 -12.01 11.72
CA ILE A 170 16.30 -12.13 13.06
C ILE A 170 15.40 -10.93 13.34
N VAL A 171 14.20 -11.20 13.83
CA VAL A 171 13.22 -10.18 14.24
C VAL A 171 13.71 -9.45 15.48
N LEU A 172 13.82 -8.12 15.37
CA LEU A 172 14.23 -7.23 16.46
C LEU A 172 13.05 -6.57 17.17
N ALA A 173 12.03 -6.17 16.40
CA ALA A 173 10.83 -5.51 16.93
C ALA A 173 9.60 -5.92 16.12
N VAL A 174 8.43 -5.98 16.78
CA VAL A 174 7.16 -6.39 16.17
C VAL A 174 6.04 -5.38 16.46
N GLY A 175 5.10 -5.22 15.54
CA GLY A 175 3.91 -4.42 15.71
C GLY A 175 4.21 -2.95 16.08
N LYS A 176 3.70 -2.50 17.23
CA LYS A 176 3.83 -1.09 17.67
C LYS A 176 5.24 -0.66 18.11
N ASP A 177 6.13 -1.61 18.30
CA ASP A 177 7.51 -1.35 18.73
C ASP A 177 8.46 -1.23 17.53
N THR A 178 7.97 -1.47 16.30
CA THR A 178 8.71 -1.24 15.06
C THR A 178 8.81 0.24 14.73
N LEU A 179 9.76 0.60 13.86
CA LEU A 179 9.89 1.96 13.35
C LEU A 179 8.58 2.45 12.71
N TYR A 180 7.97 1.64 11.84
CA TYR A 180 6.69 1.95 11.22
C TYR A 180 5.55 2.08 12.25
N GLY A 181 5.48 1.19 13.23
CA GLY A 181 4.48 1.23 14.30
C GLY A 181 4.60 2.48 15.20
N SER A 182 5.77 3.10 15.27
CA SER A 182 5.97 4.35 16.01
C SER A 182 5.29 5.55 15.35
N PHE A 183 5.19 5.57 14.01
CA PHE A 183 4.47 6.60 13.25
C PHE A 183 2.95 6.50 13.46
N GLU A 184 2.42 5.29 13.58
CA GLU A 184 0.97 5.07 13.80
C GLU A 184 0.45 5.67 15.11
N LYS A 185 1.31 5.90 16.10
CA LYS A 185 0.95 6.59 17.36
C LYS A 185 0.63 8.07 17.16
N SER A 186 1.22 8.72 16.15
CA SER A 186 0.98 10.13 15.83
C SER A 186 -0.39 10.36 15.17
N ASP A 187 -0.87 9.41 14.37
CA ASP A 187 -2.11 9.56 13.58
C ASP A 187 -3.38 9.15 14.37
N ALA A 188 -3.24 8.60 15.56
CA ALA A 188 -4.38 8.11 16.35
C ALA A 188 -5.34 9.22 16.81
N GLU A 189 -4.94 10.49 16.78
CA GLU A 189 -5.78 11.62 17.16
C GLU A 189 -6.76 12.08 16.06
N GLU A 190 -6.47 11.84 14.78
CA GLU A 190 -7.37 12.25 13.68
C GLU A 190 -8.51 11.25 13.37
N LYS A 191 -8.39 9.99 13.77
CA LYS A 191 -9.40 8.93 13.55
C LYS A 191 -10.74 9.14 14.26
N GLN A 192 -10.99 10.29 14.88
CA GLN A 192 -12.16 10.52 15.74
C GLN A 192 -13.32 11.32 15.14
N SER A 193 -13.32 11.70 13.86
CA SER A 193 -14.37 12.61 13.35
C SER A 193 -15.78 12.01 13.44
N PHE A 194 -15.92 10.71 13.21
CA PHE A 194 -17.21 10.03 13.34
C PHE A 194 -17.59 9.72 14.80
N GLN A 195 -16.65 9.29 15.64
CA GLN A 195 -16.92 9.17 17.07
C GLN A 195 -17.30 10.52 17.68
N LYS A 196 -16.75 11.63 17.18
CA LYS A 196 -17.17 12.99 17.54
C LYS A 196 -18.62 13.26 17.13
N GLY A 197 -19.07 12.80 15.94
CA GLY A 197 -20.44 12.91 15.48
C GLY A 197 -21.43 12.08 16.32
N ALA A 198 -21.12 10.83 16.60
CA ALA A 198 -21.92 9.96 17.46
C ALA A 198 -21.97 10.49 18.90
N ASN A 199 -20.87 10.99 19.43
CA ASN A 199 -20.82 11.66 20.73
C ASN A 199 -21.62 12.95 20.74
N SER A 200 -21.67 13.71 19.64
CA SER A 200 -22.49 14.92 19.52
C SER A 200 -23.98 14.60 19.65
N ILE A 201 -24.46 13.52 19.03
CA ILE A 201 -25.84 13.06 19.19
C ILE A 201 -26.12 12.65 20.63
N ALA A 202 -25.20 11.92 21.27
CA ALA A 202 -25.33 11.54 22.67
C ALA A 202 -25.38 12.77 23.59
N TRP A 203 -24.58 13.81 23.33
CA TRP A 203 -24.61 15.08 24.07
C TRP A 203 -25.91 15.86 23.87
N VAL A 204 -26.46 15.90 22.66
CA VAL A 204 -27.76 16.52 22.39
C VAL A 204 -28.86 15.80 23.14
N MET A 205 -28.88 14.46 23.11
CA MET A 205 -29.83 13.66 23.86
C MET A 205 -29.69 13.83 25.39
N LEU A 206 -28.45 13.90 25.89
CA LEU A 206 -28.21 14.17 27.29
C LEU A 206 -28.77 15.53 27.72
N ARG A 207 -28.57 16.59 26.95
CA ARG A 207 -29.17 17.92 27.20
C ARG A 207 -30.69 17.85 27.21
N PHE A 208 -31.30 17.12 26.25
CA PHE A 208 -32.74 16.92 26.21
C PHE A 208 -33.26 16.23 27.47
N ILE A 209 -32.57 15.19 27.93
CA ILE A 209 -32.90 14.45 29.15
C ILE A 209 -32.79 15.33 30.40
N VAL A 210 -31.73 16.13 30.53
CA VAL A 210 -31.51 17.05 31.66
C VAL A 210 -32.60 18.11 31.77
N VAL A 211 -33.19 18.54 30.63
CA VAL A 211 -34.32 19.49 30.64
C VAL A 211 -35.64 18.76 30.86
N LEU A 212 -35.84 17.60 30.27
CA LEU A 212 -37.12 16.88 30.31
C LEU A 212 -37.41 16.26 31.69
N ILE A 213 -36.38 15.72 32.37
CA ILE A 213 -36.55 15.10 33.69
C ILE A 213 -37.19 16.09 34.71
N PRO A 214 -36.67 17.30 34.92
CA PRO A 214 -37.30 18.29 35.83
C PRO A 214 -38.72 18.64 35.41
N ILE A 215 -38.99 18.79 34.10
CA ILE A 215 -40.32 19.15 33.62
C ILE A 215 -41.33 18.04 33.94
N VAL A 216 -41.02 16.79 33.64
CA VAL A 216 -41.88 15.63 33.90
C VAL A 216 -42.07 15.46 35.42
N PHE A 217 -41.00 15.62 36.18
CA PHE A 217 -41.05 15.54 37.64
C PHE A 217 -42.00 16.60 38.24
N VAL A 218 -41.86 17.86 37.81
CA VAL A 218 -42.72 18.97 38.30
C VAL A 218 -44.17 18.75 37.89
N LEU A 219 -44.44 18.34 36.64
CA LEU A 219 -45.79 18.04 36.15
C LEU A 219 -46.46 16.96 36.97
N LEU A 220 -45.76 15.85 37.22
CA LEU A 220 -46.29 14.76 38.05
C LEU A 220 -46.51 15.21 39.52
N ARG A 221 -45.69 16.08 40.02
CA ARG A 221 -45.83 16.64 41.37
C ARG A 221 -47.05 17.54 41.50
N LEU A 222 -47.31 18.35 40.47
CA LEU A 222 -48.47 19.25 40.40
C LEU A 222 -49.80 18.47 40.26
N THR A 223 -49.78 17.28 39.69
CA THR A 223 -50.95 16.39 39.57
C THR A 223 -51.19 15.50 40.80
N GLY A 224 -50.47 15.75 41.92
CA GLY A 224 -50.71 15.09 43.20
C GLY A 224 -49.93 13.79 43.43
N GLY A 225 -48.95 13.47 42.57
CA GLY A 225 -48.09 12.29 42.72
C GLY A 225 -47.18 12.38 43.95
N LYS A 226 -46.81 11.26 44.56
CA LYS A 226 -45.83 11.20 45.62
C LYS A 226 -44.44 11.52 45.09
N TRP A 227 -43.59 12.17 45.91
CA TRP A 227 -42.26 12.61 45.52
C TRP A 227 -41.41 11.50 44.90
N LEU A 228 -41.37 10.34 45.52
CA LEU A 228 -40.57 9.21 45.11
C LEU A 228 -41.08 8.56 43.80
N GLU A 229 -42.41 8.40 43.68
CA GLU A 229 -43.06 7.85 42.47
C GLU A 229 -42.88 8.78 41.28
N SER A 230 -43.04 10.10 41.48
CA SER A 230 -42.82 11.12 40.43
C SER A 230 -41.37 11.14 39.97
N PHE A 231 -40.40 11.02 40.89
CA PHE A 231 -38.99 10.95 40.55
C PHE A 231 -38.62 9.66 39.78
N ALA A 232 -39.09 8.51 40.27
CA ALA A 232 -38.87 7.22 39.63
C ALA A 232 -39.45 7.17 38.20
N PHE A 233 -40.65 7.75 38.01
CA PHE A 233 -41.27 7.85 36.70
C PHE A 233 -40.50 8.78 35.76
N ALA A 234 -40.13 9.98 36.20
CA ALA A 234 -39.35 10.93 35.39
C ALA A 234 -38.01 10.32 34.97
N LEU A 235 -37.37 9.59 35.86
CA LEU A 235 -36.13 8.88 35.55
C LEU A 235 -36.33 7.69 34.59
N SER A 236 -37.45 6.96 34.71
CA SER A 236 -37.82 5.90 33.75
C SER A 236 -38.07 6.44 32.34
N VAL A 237 -38.70 7.62 32.22
CA VAL A 237 -38.86 8.32 30.91
C VAL A 237 -37.51 8.73 30.33
N ALA A 238 -36.59 9.23 31.15
CA ALA A 238 -35.25 9.58 30.74
C ALA A 238 -34.47 8.38 30.16
N VAL A 239 -34.59 7.25 30.83
CA VAL A 239 -34.01 5.96 30.44
C VAL A 239 -34.58 5.49 29.12
N GLY A 240 -35.90 5.55 28.92
CA GLY A 240 -36.56 5.14 27.69
C GLY A 240 -36.24 5.99 26.47
N LEU A 241 -35.82 7.24 26.69
CA LEU A 241 -35.41 8.16 25.61
C LEU A 241 -33.96 8.02 25.17
N MET A 242 -33.14 7.25 25.88
CA MET A 242 -31.73 7.09 25.55
C MET A 242 -31.53 6.09 24.40
N PRO A 243 -30.96 6.51 23.25
CA PRO A 243 -30.75 5.62 22.12
C PRO A 243 -29.52 4.72 22.33
N GLU A 244 -29.61 3.74 23.21
CA GLU A 244 -28.52 2.84 23.56
C GLU A 244 -28.01 2.01 22.37
N MET A 245 -28.88 1.73 21.43
CA MET A 245 -28.64 0.83 20.31
C MET A 245 -27.96 1.53 19.13
N LEU A 246 -27.93 2.86 19.10
CA LEU A 246 -27.47 3.62 17.93
C LEU A 246 -26.01 3.31 17.52
N PRO A 247 -25.02 3.35 18.42
CA PRO A 247 -23.63 3.06 18.04
C PRO A 247 -23.47 1.64 17.51
N MET A 248 -24.23 0.71 18.04
CA MET A 248 -24.17 -0.69 17.69
C MET A 248 -24.84 -1.00 16.35
N VAL A 249 -25.99 -0.38 16.08
CA VAL A 249 -26.66 -0.50 14.78
C VAL A 249 -25.74 0.03 13.68
N ILE A 250 -25.08 1.16 13.93
CA ILE A 250 -24.11 1.74 13.01
C ILE A 250 -22.95 0.76 12.74
N THR A 251 -22.31 0.25 13.78
CA THR A 251 -21.21 -0.72 13.64
C THR A 251 -21.64 -1.98 12.89
N ALA A 252 -22.81 -2.49 13.16
CA ALA A 252 -23.38 -3.65 12.47
C ALA A 252 -23.67 -3.36 10.98
N CYS A 253 -24.17 -2.16 10.67
CA CYS A 253 -24.39 -1.71 9.28
C CYS A 253 -23.08 -1.55 8.53
N LEU A 254 -22.06 -0.97 9.16
CA LEU A 254 -20.72 -0.81 8.58
C LEU A 254 -20.05 -2.17 8.31
N ALA A 255 -20.09 -3.08 9.28
CA ALA A 255 -19.56 -4.43 9.12
C ALA A 255 -20.26 -5.19 7.98
N ARG A 256 -21.58 -5.07 7.87
CA ARG A 256 -22.35 -5.68 6.78
C ARG A 256 -22.04 -5.02 5.43
N GLY A 257 -21.89 -3.73 5.39
CA GLY A 257 -21.46 -2.96 4.21
C GLY A 257 -20.07 -3.38 3.74
N SER A 258 -19.10 -3.47 4.64
CA SER A 258 -17.74 -3.92 4.37
C SER A 258 -17.71 -5.34 3.79
N LEU A 259 -18.50 -6.27 4.38
CA LEU A 259 -18.64 -7.63 3.85
C LEU A 259 -19.27 -7.64 2.45
N SER A 260 -20.23 -6.77 2.17
CA SER A 260 -20.82 -6.62 0.84
C SER A 260 -19.84 -6.11 -0.19
N MET A 261 -18.95 -5.20 0.20
CA MET A 261 -17.87 -4.68 -0.67
C MET A 261 -16.76 -5.71 -0.89
N SER A 262 -16.41 -6.49 0.13
CA SER A 262 -15.47 -7.60 0.00
C SER A 262 -15.92 -8.62 -1.06
N ARG A 263 -17.23 -8.92 -1.13
CA ARG A 263 -17.80 -9.77 -2.21
C ARG A 263 -17.66 -9.18 -3.62
N LYS A 264 -17.41 -7.86 -3.72
CA LYS A 264 -17.11 -7.14 -4.95
C LYS A 264 -15.60 -6.91 -5.14
N GLN A 265 -14.77 -7.71 -4.47
CA GLN A 265 -13.30 -7.63 -4.52
C GLN A 265 -12.73 -6.30 -4.01
N THR A 266 -13.44 -5.64 -3.09
CA THR A 266 -12.99 -4.40 -2.45
C THR A 266 -12.75 -4.65 -0.98
N ILE A 267 -11.51 -4.54 -0.52
CA ILE A 267 -11.13 -4.69 0.89
C ILE A 267 -11.03 -3.30 1.52
N ILE A 268 -11.81 -3.09 2.59
CA ILE A 268 -11.81 -1.85 3.34
C ILE A 268 -10.91 -2.02 4.56
N LYS A 269 -9.81 -1.29 4.61
CA LYS A 269 -8.87 -1.34 5.74
C LYS A 269 -9.40 -0.65 6.99
N ASP A 270 -10.08 0.50 6.83
CA ASP A 270 -10.75 1.21 7.93
C ASP A 270 -12.27 1.17 7.74
N ILE A 271 -12.95 0.38 8.58
CA ILE A 271 -14.42 0.22 8.54
C ILE A 271 -15.13 1.57 8.79
N ASN A 272 -14.54 2.46 9.57
CA ASN A 272 -15.14 3.76 9.87
C ASN A 272 -15.14 4.69 8.66
N ALA A 273 -14.18 4.55 7.76
CA ALA A 273 -14.10 5.32 6.51
C ALA A 273 -15.29 5.03 5.58
N MET A 274 -15.93 3.87 5.69
CA MET A 274 -17.11 3.53 4.87
C MET A 274 -18.24 4.54 4.94
N GLN A 275 -18.37 5.24 6.05
CA GLN A 275 -19.43 6.25 6.19
C GLN A 275 -19.20 7.44 5.26
N GLY A 276 -17.94 7.75 4.96
CA GLY A 276 -17.55 8.80 4.04
C GLY A 276 -17.83 8.46 2.58
N PHE A 277 -17.96 7.19 2.18
CA PHE A 277 -18.13 6.81 0.78
C PHE A 277 -19.34 7.43 0.11
N GLY A 278 -20.46 7.60 0.83
CA GLY A 278 -21.68 8.21 0.30
C GLY A 278 -21.59 9.73 0.08
N SER A 279 -20.62 10.38 0.73
CA SER A 279 -20.37 11.83 0.67
C SER A 279 -19.02 12.18 0.03
N MET A 280 -18.32 11.18 -0.50
CA MET A 280 -17.03 11.38 -1.15
C MET A 280 -17.18 12.21 -2.41
N ASP A 281 -16.41 13.27 -2.51
CA ASP A 281 -16.32 14.17 -3.67
C ASP A 281 -14.94 14.11 -4.36
N VAL A 282 -13.91 13.60 -3.66
CA VAL A 282 -12.57 13.41 -4.17
C VAL A 282 -12.10 11.98 -3.89
N LEU A 283 -11.52 11.32 -4.89
CA LEU A 283 -10.87 10.03 -4.77
C LEU A 283 -9.40 10.16 -5.14
N CYS A 284 -8.53 10.07 -4.15
CA CYS A 284 -7.09 9.97 -4.36
C CYS A 284 -6.72 8.50 -4.63
N MET A 285 -5.95 8.26 -5.69
CA MET A 285 -5.54 6.91 -6.06
C MET A 285 -4.10 6.89 -6.58
N ASP A 286 -3.42 5.79 -6.36
CA ASP A 286 -2.14 5.52 -6.99
C ASP A 286 -2.31 5.23 -8.48
N LYS A 287 -1.27 5.54 -9.28
CA LYS A 287 -1.22 5.24 -10.71
C LYS A 287 -0.92 3.77 -10.95
N THR A 288 0.21 3.28 -10.42
CA THR A 288 0.79 1.98 -10.73
C THR A 288 0.01 0.83 -10.07
N GLY A 289 -0.38 -0.18 -10.85
CA GLY A 289 -1.20 -1.28 -10.35
C GLY A 289 -2.68 -0.93 -10.11
N THR A 290 -3.03 0.38 -10.03
CA THR A 290 -4.41 0.86 -9.86
C THR A 290 -5.04 1.25 -11.20
N LEU A 291 -4.54 2.29 -11.86
CA LEU A 291 -4.96 2.69 -13.21
C LEU A 291 -4.29 1.85 -14.29
N THR A 292 -3.04 1.47 -14.07
CA THR A 292 -2.23 0.64 -14.98
C THR A 292 -2.17 -0.81 -14.50
N ASN A 293 -1.76 -1.69 -15.39
CA ASN A 293 -1.39 -3.05 -15.03
C ASN A 293 -0.09 -3.03 -14.19
N GLU A 294 0.16 -4.07 -13.41
CA GLU A 294 1.44 -4.25 -12.70
C GLU A 294 2.58 -4.62 -13.66
N SER A 295 2.26 -5.09 -14.87
CA SER A 295 3.21 -5.48 -15.89
C SER A 295 3.43 -4.32 -16.87
N ILE A 296 4.68 -3.98 -17.07
CA ILE A 296 5.14 -3.06 -18.11
C ILE A 296 5.08 -3.82 -19.46
N LEU A 297 4.67 -3.15 -20.53
CA LEU A 297 4.66 -3.71 -21.88
C LEU A 297 5.80 -3.10 -22.70
N LEU A 298 6.54 -3.94 -23.43
CA LEU A 298 7.48 -3.47 -24.44
C LEU A 298 6.66 -3.02 -25.66
N GLU A 299 6.67 -1.71 -25.94
CA GLU A 299 5.91 -1.09 -27.03
C GLU A 299 6.77 -0.97 -28.29
N TYR A 300 8.00 -0.44 -28.12
CA TYR A 300 8.93 -0.23 -29.23
C TYR A 300 10.31 -0.80 -28.96
N TYR A 301 10.93 -1.29 -30.01
CA TYR A 301 12.33 -1.68 -30.07
C TYR A 301 12.93 -1.05 -31.34
N MET A 302 13.79 -0.06 -31.15
CA MET A 302 14.20 0.85 -32.21
C MET A 302 15.72 0.94 -32.33
N ASP A 303 16.18 1.21 -33.56
CA ASP A 303 17.55 1.64 -33.83
C ASP A 303 17.76 3.10 -33.33
N VAL A 304 18.96 3.61 -33.50
CA VAL A 304 19.33 4.98 -33.09
C VAL A 304 18.58 6.08 -33.85
N LEU A 305 17.90 5.77 -34.92
CA LEU A 305 17.08 6.67 -35.75
C LEU A 305 15.60 6.62 -35.39
N GLY A 306 15.19 5.73 -34.50
CA GLY A 306 13.78 5.51 -34.17
C GLY A 306 13.05 4.53 -35.11
N ASN A 307 13.77 3.80 -35.99
CA ASN A 307 13.14 2.76 -36.79
C ASN A 307 13.07 1.45 -36.01
N GLU A 308 12.04 0.63 -36.25
CA GLU A 308 11.90 -0.69 -35.65
C GLU A 308 13.11 -1.58 -35.97
N SER A 309 13.74 -2.18 -34.97
CA SER A 309 14.92 -3.02 -35.10
C SER A 309 14.84 -4.27 -34.24
N THR A 310 14.52 -5.42 -34.86
CA THR A 310 14.51 -6.72 -34.16
C THR A 310 15.87 -7.06 -33.59
N ARG A 311 16.97 -6.59 -34.21
CA ARG A 311 18.32 -6.82 -33.72
C ARG A 311 18.59 -6.20 -32.35
N VAL A 312 18.08 -5.02 -32.11
CA VAL A 312 18.17 -4.38 -30.75
C VAL A 312 17.45 -5.25 -29.72
N LEU A 313 16.27 -5.78 -30.10
CA LEU A 313 15.50 -6.65 -29.22
C LEU A 313 16.22 -7.98 -28.98
N ASP A 314 16.87 -8.58 -30.00
CA ASP A 314 17.60 -9.83 -29.86
C ASP A 314 18.77 -9.71 -28.85
N PHE A 315 19.55 -8.63 -28.92
CA PHE A 315 20.64 -8.39 -27.98
C PHE A 315 20.11 -8.08 -26.57
N ALA A 316 19.03 -7.34 -26.47
CA ALA A 316 18.36 -7.11 -25.17
C ALA A 316 17.81 -8.40 -24.58
N PHE A 317 17.24 -9.28 -25.42
CA PHE A 317 16.74 -10.59 -25.00
C PHE A 317 17.87 -11.49 -24.50
N LEU A 318 18.99 -11.57 -25.22
CA LEU A 318 20.18 -12.31 -24.78
C LEU A 318 20.70 -11.80 -23.42
N ASN A 319 20.77 -10.49 -23.26
CA ASN A 319 21.17 -9.89 -21.98
C ASN A 319 20.17 -10.25 -20.85
N SER A 320 18.85 -10.20 -21.09
CA SER A 320 17.84 -10.53 -20.11
C SER A 320 17.79 -12.01 -19.72
N VAL A 321 18.07 -12.93 -20.67
CA VAL A 321 18.10 -14.38 -20.39
C VAL A 321 19.32 -14.78 -19.60
N TYR A 322 20.47 -14.21 -19.93
CA TYR A 322 21.76 -14.67 -19.40
C TYR A 322 22.21 -13.92 -18.13
N HIS A 323 21.58 -12.82 -17.80
CA HIS A 323 21.85 -12.16 -16.54
C HIS A 323 21.23 -12.96 -15.36
N SER A 324 22.01 -13.16 -14.29
CA SER A 324 21.63 -14.00 -13.15
C SER A 324 20.90 -13.22 -12.04
N GLY A 325 20.71 -11.92 -12.20
CA GLY A 325 19.97 -11.09 -11.26
C GLY A 325 18.46 -11.40 -11.24
N VAL A 326 17.75 -10.76 -10.32
CA VAL A 326 16.29 -10.89 -10.27
C VAL A 326 15.69 -10.29 -11.53
N CYS A 327 14.89 -11.07 -12.25
CA CYS A 327 14.13 -10.58 -13.40
C CYS A 327 13.20 -9.45 -12.94
N ASN A 328 13.55 -8.23 -13.32
CA ASN A 328 12.73 -7.06 -13.06
C ASN A 328 11.56 -6.98 -14.10
N PRO A 329 10.56 -6.11 -13.90
CA PRO A 329 9.45 -5.96 -14.84
C PRO A 329 9.88 -5.67 -16.29
N ILE A 330 11.01 -4.98 -16.49
CA ILE A 330 11.58 -4.69 -17.82
C ILE A 330 12.07 -5.97 -18.48
N ASP A 331 12.83 -6.79 -17.74
CA ASP A 331 13.32 -8.08 -18.23
C ASP A 331 12.17 -9.01 -18.56
N ASN A 332 11.15 -9.08 -17.70
CA ASN A 332 9.95 -9.87 -17.95
C ASN A 332 9.22 -9.43 -19.23
N ALA A 333 9.15 -8.12 -19.50
CA ALA A 333 8.55 -7.60 -20.73
C ALA A 333 9.36 -7.96 -21.98
N ILE A 334 10.70 -7.94 -21.91
CA ILE A 334 11.58 -8.38 -23.00
C ILE A 334 11.43 -9.88 -23.24
N LEU A 335 11.48 -10.69 -22.18
CA LEU A 335 11.36 -12.15 -22.26
C LEU A 335 9.99 -12.61 -22.77
N ALA A 336 8.93 -11.85 -22.50
CA ALA A 336 7.59 -12.13 -23.00
C ALA A 336 7.52 -12.16 -24.54
N CYS A 337 8.46 -11.52 -25.25
CA CYS A 337 8.53 -11.55 -26.71
C CYS A 337 8.72 -12.98 -27.26
N GLN A 338 9.34 -13.88 -26.50
CA GLN A 338 9.48 -15.30 -26.87
C GLN A 338 8.13 -16.01 -26.98
N THR A 339 7.14 -15.60 -26.20
CA THR A 339 5.80 -16.23 -26.16
C THR A 339 4.87 -15.73 -27.25
N MET A 340 5.29 -14.74 -28.05
CA MET A 340 4.51 -14.22 -29.17
C MET A 340 4.36 -15.28 -30.29
N PRO A 341 3.19 -15.36 -30.94
CA PRO A 341 2.95 -16.32 -32.00
C PRO A 341 4.02 -16.25 -33.08
N GLY A 342 4.65 -17.40 -33.38
CA GLY A 342 5.69 -17.54 -34.40
C GLY A 342 7.11 -17.15 -33.99
N ARG A 343 7.34 -16.57 -32.83
CA ARG A 343 8.69 -16.14 -32.36
C ARG A 343 9.40 -17.16 -31.48
N SER A 344 8.71 -18.13 -30.89
CA SER A 344 9.32 -19.09 -29.96
C SER A 344 10.47 -19.91 -30.60
N ALA A 345 10.27 -20.43 -31.82
CA ALA A 345 11.30 -21.18 -32.53
C ALA A 345 12.52 -20.30 -32.88
N TYR A 346 12.29 -19.04 -33.25
CA TYR A 346 13.35 -18.08 -33.55
C TYR A 346 14.25 -17.84 -32.31
N TYR A 347 13.67 -17.50 -31.15
CA TYR A 347 14.45 -17.26 -29.94
C TYR A 347 15.13 -18.52 -29.40
N THR A 348 14.52 -19.70 -29.58
CA THR A 348 15.18 -20.97 -29.25
C THR A 348 16.43 -21.18 -30.14
N GLY A 349 16.34 -20.84 -31.42
CA GLY A 349 17.49 -20.87 -32.35
C GLY A 349 18.56 -19.83 -31.97
N LEU A 350 18.15 -18.62 -31.56
CA LEU A 350 19.07 -17.58 -31.13
C LEU A 350 19.85 -18.02 -29.87
N LEU A 351 19.19 -18.61 -28.89
CA LEU A 351 19.83 -19.12 -27.68
C LEU A 351 20.79 -20.29 -27.96
N ALA A 352 20.56 -21.06 -29.02
CA ALA A 352 21.48 -22.13 -29.43
C ALA A 352 22.80 -21.58 -30.00
N GLN A 353 22.78 -20.38 -30.60
CA GLN A 353 23.97 -19.73 -31.18
C GLN A 353 24.88 -19.05 -30.15
N TYR A 354 24.33 -18.65 -29.00
CA TYR A 354 25.06 -17.90 -27.99
C TYR A 354 25.12 -18.67 -26.68
N LYS A 355 26.28 -18.64 -26.01
CA LYS A 355 26.45 -19.19 -24.65
C LYS A 355 26.92 -18.12 -23.71
N LYS A 356 26.34 -18.06 -22.50
CA LYS A 356 26.82 -17.17 -21.44
C LYS A 356 28.27 -17.55 -21.08
N THR A 357 29.10 -16.52 -20.99
CA THR A 357 30.49 -16.65 -20.53
C THR A 357 30.69 -16.00 -19.19
N ASP A 358 30.26 -14.75 -19.03
CA ASP A 358 30.39 -13.98 -17.77
C ASP A 358 29.34 -12.88 -17.72
N GLU A 359 29.21 -12.21 -16.56
CA GLU A 359 28.33 -11.05 -16.38
C GLU A 359 28.86 -10.11 -15.31
N ILE A 360 28.47 -8.84 -15.39
CA ILE A 360 28.53 -7.90 -14.30
C ILE A 360 27.08 -7.51 -13.98
N PRO A 361 26.58 -7.89 -12.77
CA PRO A 361 25.19 -7.63 -12.37
C PRO A 361 24.83 -6.15 -12.37
N PHE A 362 23.55 -5.85 -12.29
CA PHE A 362 23.04 -4.50 -12.13
C PHE A 362 23.60 -3.84 -10.87
N ASP A 363 24.04 -2.61 -11.01
CA ASP A 363 24.52 -1.76 -9.93
C ASP A 363 23.86 -0.39 -10.04
N TYR A 364 23.37 0.14 -8.93
CA TYR A 364 22.66 1.42 -8.88
C TYR A 364 23.54 2.62 -9.25
N ALA A 365 24.83 2.56 -9.00
CA ALA A 365 25.78 3.60 -9.44
C ALA A 365 26.01 3.56 -10.96
N ARG A 366 25.99 2.37 -11.53
CA ARG A 366 26.18 2.13 -12.98
C ARG A 366 24.89 2.22 -13.77
N LYS A 367 23.76 1.83 -13.18
CA LYS A 367 22.40 1.80 -13.75
C LYS A 367 22.25 0.95 -15.04
N PHE A 368 23.09 -0.04 -15.25
CA PHE A 368 23.00 -1.00 -16.35
C PHE A 368 23.56 -2.38 -15.97
N VAL A 369 23.18 -3.39 -16.74
CA VAL A 369 23.66 -4.78 -16.66
C VAL A 369 24.57 -5.08 -17.84
N SER A 370 25.65 -5.81 -17.61
CA SER A 370 26.59 -6.26 -18.63
C SER A 370 26.63 -7.78 -18.70
N THR A 371 26.47 -8.35 -19.89
CA THR A 371 26.51 -9.79 -20.14
C THR A 371 27.46 -10.10 -21.28
N LEU A 372 28.40 -11.01 -21.05
CA LEU A 372 29.28 -11.54 -22.09
C LEU A 372 28.71 -12.86 -22.61
N VAL A 373 28.42 -12.90 -23.88
CA VAL A 373 28.02 -14.12 -24.57
C VAL A 373 29.06 -14.48 -25.65
N THR A 374 29.24 -15.74 -25.88
CA THR A 374 30.18 -16.26 -26.89
C THR A 374 29.40 -16.96 -27.98
N GLU A 375 29.70 -16.62 -29.25
CA GLU A 375 29.18 -17.27 -30.45
C GLU A 375 29.82 -18.63 -30.65
N GLU A 376 29.27 -19.48 -31.53
CA GLU A 376 29.82 -20.80 -31.85
C GLU A 376 31.22 -20.71 -32.46
N ASP A 377 31.56 -19.62 -33.18
CA ASP A 377 32.89 -19.35 -33.75
C ASP A 377 33.91 -18.92 -32.67
N GLY A 378 33.50 -18.75 -31.43
CA GLY A 378 34.33 -18.36 -30.32
C GLY A 378 34.49 -16.84 -30.14
N ALA A 379 33.80 -16.00 -30.94
CA ALA A 379 33.81 -14.57 -30.77
C ALA A 379 32.94 -14.15 -29.57
N GLY A 380 33.45 -13.26 -28.75
CA GLY A 380 32.71 -12.71 -27.62
C GLY A 380 31.88 -11.48 -27.99
N GLN A 381 30.66 -11.41 -27.50
CA GLN A 381 29.80 -10.21 -27.58
C GLN A 381 29.48 -9.73 -26.15
N LEU A 382 30.03 -8.57 -25.82
CA LEU A 382 29.64 -7.86 -24.57
C LEU A 382 28.39 -7.04 -24.88
N ILE A 383 27.34 -7.25 -24.11
CA ILE A 383 26.04 -6.59 -24.25
C ILE A 383 25.75 -5.83 -22.97
N ILE A 384 25.51 -4.53 -23.06
CA ILE A 384 25.05 -3.72 -21.93
C ILE A 384 23.62 -3.21 -22.20
N LYS A 385 22.83 -3.19 -21.15
CA LYS A 385 21.43 -2.76 -21.20
C LYS A 385 21.08 -1.99 -19.91
N GLY A 386 20.53 -0.79 -20.04
CA GLY A 386 20.15 0.01 -18.88
C GLY A 386 19.78 1.45 -19.18
N ASP A 387 19.96 2.31 -18.18
CA ASP A 387 19.66 3.74 -18.26
C ASP A 387 20.39 4.42 -19.42
N ILE A 388 19.68 5.24 -20.17
CA ILE A 388 20.15 5.84 -21.41
C ILE A 388 21.42 6.66 -21.18
N ALA A 389 21.40 7.57 -20.20
CA ALA A 389 22.50 8.47 -19.95
C ALA A 389 23.79 7.71 -19.58
N HIS A 390 23.66 6.65 -18.78
CA HIS A 390 24.76 5.83 -18.31
C HIS A 390 25.32 4.91 -19.42
N VAL A 391 24.44 4.33 -20.25
CA VAL A 391 24.85 3.49 -21.38
C VAL A 391 25.50 4.34 -22.48
N VAL A 392 24.88 5.47 -22.85
CA VAL A 392 25.41 6.37 -23.89
C VAL A 392 26.77 6.92 -23.49
N ALA A 393 26.99 7.23 -22.21
CA ALA A 393 28.31 7.67 -21.71
C ALA A 393 29.43 6.61 -21.89
N ARG A 394 29.09 5.34 -22.10
CA ARG A 394 30.05 4.24 -22.39
C ARG A 394 30.27 4.02 -23.88
N CYS A 395 29.45 4.66 -24.75
CA CYS A 395 29.49 4.47 -26.18
C CYS A 395 30.44 5.43 -26.87
N GLY A 396 31.41 4.90 -27.58
CA GLY A 396 32.27 5.68 -28.52
C GLY A 396 31.80 5.59 -29.96
N PHE A 397 30.89 4.68 -30.23
CA PHE A 397 30.39 4.38 -31.57
C PHE A 397 28.88 4.21 -31.56
N VAL A 398 28.28 4.31 -32.73
CA VAL A 398 26.86 4.12 -32.97
C VAL A 398 26.65 3.21 -34.18
N GLU A 399 25.69 2.31 -34.08
CA GLU A 399 25.26 1.48 -35.22
C GLU A 399 24.20 2.26 -36.01
N TYR A 400 24.57 2.66 -37.24
CA TYR A 400 23.75 3.50 -38.08
C TYR A 400 23.61 2.82 -39.47
N ARG A 401 22.42 2.35 -39.84
CA ARG A 401 22.15 1.65 -41.11
C ARG A 401 23.14 0.52 -41.37
N ASP A 402 23.33 -0.35 -40.40
CA ASP A 402 24.27 -1.48 -40.41
C ASP A 402 25.77 -1.09 -40.49
N ALA A 403 26.12 0.19 -40.46
CA ALA A 403 27.48 0.67 -40.37
C ALA A 403 27.82 1.15 -38.94
N ILE A 404 29.01 0.81 -38.46
CA ILE A 404 29.51 1.31 -37.18
C ILE A 404 30.26 2.61 -37.47
N LEU A 405 29.75 3.71 -36.87
CA LEU A 405 30.29 5.04 -37.03
C LEU A 405 30.71 5.61 -35.68
N PRO A 406 31.71 6.50 -35.62
CA PRO A 406 32.01 7.21 -34.37
C PRO A 406 30.82 8.03 -33.88
N MET A 407 30.67 8.12 -32.57
CA MET A 407 29.67 8.97 -31.92
C MET A 407 30.15 10.42 -32.00
N ASP A 408 29.50 11.25 -32.79
CA ASP A 408 29.75 12.68 -32.93
C ASP A 408 28.56 13.50 -32.35
N GLU A 409 28.72 14.84 -32.27
CA GLU A 409 27.67 15.70 -31.70
C GLU A 409 26.34 15.62 -32.47
N ASP A 410 26.37 15.45 -33.79
CA ASP A 410 25.14 15.39 -34.59
C ASP A 410 24.37 14.09 -34.34
N LYS A 411 25.09 12.98 -34.20
CA LYS A 411 24.48 11.71 -33.81
C LYS A 411 23.97 11.73 -32.37
N MET A 412 24.72 12.35 -31.46
CA MET A 412 24.27 12.54 -30.07
C MET A 412 22.97 13.35 -30.02
N ARG A 413 22.85 14.44 -30.80
CA ARG A 413 21.59 15.21 -30.89
C ARG A 413 20.43 14.38 -31.43
N SER A 414 20.69 13.55 -32.45
CA SER A 414 19.66 12.65 -33.00
C SER A 414 19.19 11.62 -31.96
N VAL A 415 20.14 11.04 -31.20
CA VAL A 415 19.85 10.13 -30.09
C VAL A 415 18.97 10.82 -29.05
N THR A 416 19.39 12.01 -28.58
CA THR A 416 18.63 12.77 -27.58
C THR A 416 17.23 13.12 -28.08
N PHE A 417 17.11 13.54 -29.32
CA PHE A 417 15.80 13.88 -29.91
C PHE A 417 14.82 12.71 -29.90
N VAL A 418 15.25 11.52 -30.36
CA VAL A 418 14.38 10.31 -30.37
C VAL A 418 14.00 9.89 -28.96
N VAL A 419 14.94 9.96 -28.04
CA VAL A 419 14.70 9.62 -26.62
C VAL A 419 13.72 10.59 -25.98
N ASP A 420 13.92 11.90 -26.18
CA ASP A 420 13.06 12.94 -25.60
C ASP A 420 11.62 12.82 -26.13
N GLU A 421 11.44 12.50 -27.43
CA GLU A 421 10.11 12.26 -28.00
C GLU A 421 9.40 11.08 -27.31
N MET A 422 10.10 9.97 -27.09
CA MET A 422 9.55 8.81 -26.39
C MET A 422 9.23 9.13 -24.91
N LEU A 423 10.10 9.87 -24.23
CA LEU A 423 9.88 10.29 -22.85
C LEU A 423 8.69 11.23 -22.72
N GLN A 424 8.53 12.20 -23.65
CA GLN A 424 7.35 13.07 -23.71
C GLN A 424 6.04 12.32 -23.94
N ASP A 425 6.09 11.19 -24.63
CA ASP A 425 4.95 10.27 -24.78
C ASP A 425 4.69 9.44 -23.50
N GLY A 426 5.50 9.63 -22.47
CA GLY A 426 5.37 8.95 -21.17
C GLY A 426 5.85 7.51 -21.17
N MET A 427 6.80 7.20 -22.03
CA MET A 427 7.41 5.87 -22.07
C MET A 427 8.65 5.82 -21.19
N LYS A 428 8.91 4.67 -20.61
CA LYS A 428 10.18 4.37 -19.97
C LYS A 428 11.13 3.82 -21.01
N VAL A 429 12.26 4.47 -21.20
CA VAL A 429 13.21 4.12 -22.28
C VAL A 429 14.52 3.62 -21.68
N ILE A 430 15.07 2.54 -22.23
CA ILE A 430 16.41 2.04 -21.92
C ILE A 430 17.23 1.89 -23.20
N ALA A 431 18.53 2.02 -23.07
CA ALA A 431 19.46 1.83 -24.17
C ALA A 431 20.06 0.42 -24.17
N VAL A 432 20.41 -0.03 -25.37
CA VAL A 432 21.13 -1.30 -25.62
C VAL A 432 22.39 -0.98 -26.42
N ALA A 433 23.54 -1.44 -25.93
CA ALA A 433 24.79 -1.31 -26.65
C ALA A 433 25.56 -2.63 -26.62
N ARG A 434 26.44 -2.81 -27.61
CA ARG A 434 27.26 -4.00 -27.75
C ARG A 434 28.70 -3.66 -28.06
N LYS A 435 29.58 -4.64 -27.82
CA LYS A 435 30.99 -4.57 -28.24
C LYS A 435 31.47 -5.97 -28.54
N ARG A 436 32.15 -6.17 -29.69
CA ARG A 436 32.81 -7.42 -29.96
C ARG A 436 34.13 -7.46 -29.21
N ILE A 437 34.35 -8.51 -28.44
CA ILE A 437 35.55 -8.71 -27.63
C ILE A 437 36.24 -9.99 -28.16
N GLU A 438 37.58 -9.96 -28.21
CA GLU A 438 38.37 -11.14 -28.43
C GLU A 438 38.11 -12.15 -27.33
N LYS A 439 38.38 -13.45 -27.61
CA LYS A 439 38.08 -14.56 -26.69
C LYS A 439 38.57 -14.32 -25.27
N GLN A 440 37.64 -13.97 -24.40
CA GLN A 440 37.87 -13.62 -22.99
C GLN A 440 36.87 -14.37 -22.13
N ASN A 441 37.32 -14.89 -20.97
CA ASN A 441 36.46 -15.68 -20.08
C ASN A 441 35.90 -14.85 -18.91
N ARG A 442 36.27 -13.57 -18.78
CA ARG A 442 35.85 -12.69 -17.69
C ARG A 442 35.74 -11.26 -18.17
N ILE A 443 34.73 -10.54 -17.71
CA ILE A 443 34.52 -9.13 -17.97
C ILE A 443 35.10 -8.30 -16.81
N LEU A 444 35.73 -7.20 -17.15
CA LEU A 444 36.14 -6.16 -16.22
C LEU A 444 35.35 -4.88 -16.48
N PRO A 445 35.11 -4.01 -15.50
CA PRO A 445 34.42 -2.74 -15.70
C PRO A 445 35.10 -1.82 -16.76
N GLU A 446 36.38 -2.02 -17.02
CA GLU A 446 37.16 -1.30 -18.04
C GLU A 446 36.76 -1.72 -19.46
N ASP A 447 36.26 -2.94 -19.65
CA ASP A 447 35.81 -3.46 -20.96
C ASP A 447 34.53 -2.76 -21.45
N GLU A 448 33.77 -2.17 -20.52
CA GLU A 448 32.51 -1.45 -20.77
C GLU A 448 32.71 -0.08 -21.42
N GLN A 449 33.88 0.23 -21.92
CA GLN A 449 34.19 1.47 -22.64
C GLN A 449 34.22 1.26 -24.14
N SER A 450 34.02 2.35 -24.90
CA SER A 450 34.01 2.33 -26.35
C SER A 450 33.00 1.33 -26.92
N MET A 451 31.82 1.28 -26.33
CA MET A 451 30.70 0.47 -26.78
C MET A 451 30.07 1.05 -28.05
N ILE A 452 29.31 0.24 -28.74
CA ILE A 452 28.54 0.59 -29.93
C ILE A 452 27.07 0.67 -29.52
N LEU A 453 26.49 1.87 -29.51
CA LEU A 453 25.07 2.06 -29.26
C LEU A 453 24.26 1.44 -30.39
N MET A 454 23.38 0.51 -30.09
CA MET A 454 22.53 -0.15 -31.08
C MET A 454 21.18 0.52 -31.24
N GLY A 455 20.59 0.98 -30.12
CA GLY A 455 19.27 1.59 -30.08
C GLY A 455 18.61 1.52 -28.71
N TYR A 456 17.28 1.53 -28.74
CA TYR A 456 16.45 1.71 -27.55
C TYR A 456 15.33 0.70 -27.48
N LEU A 457 14.90 0.44 -26.24
CA LEU A 457 13.66 -0.24 -25.93
C LEU A 457 12.77 0.73 -25.18
N ALA A 458 11.55 0.93 -25.64
CA ALA A 458 10.57 1.79 -25.00
C ALA A 458 9.43 0.95 -24.41
N PHE A 459 9.16 1.19 -23.15
CA PHE A 459 8.16 0.47 -22.37
C PHE A 459 7.04 1.41 -21.99
N PHE A 460 5.85 0.87 -21.94
CA PHE A 460 4.67 1.62 -21.61
C PHE A 460 3.87 0.96 -20.48
N ASP A 461 3.44 1.77 -19.50
CA ASP A 461 2.52 1.36 -18.46
C ASP A 461 1.09 1.38 -19.00
N ALA A 462 0.64 0.27 -19.57
CA ALA A 462 -0.69 0.20 -20.18
C ALA A 462 -1.81 0.41 -19.15
N PRO A 463 -2.73 1.36 -19.38
CA PRO A 463 -3.91 1.48 -18.53
C PRO A 463 -4.75 0.21 -18.57
N LYS A 464 -5.34 -0.16 -17.43
CA LYS A 464 -6.31 -1.26 -17.37
C LYS A 464 -7.48 -0.97 -18.32
N LYS A 465 -7.99 -1.99 -18.98
CA LYS A 465 -9.14 -1.87 -19.89
C LYS A 465 -10.37 -1.20 -19.24
N THR A 466 -10.51 -1.36 -17.91
CA THR A 466 -11.60 -0.79 -17.12
C THR A 466 -11.32 0.63 -16.62
N ALA A 467 -10.08 1.13 -16.69
CA ALA A 467 -9.70 2.40 -16.09
C ALA A 467 -10.52 3.59 -16.66
N LYS A 468 -10.61 3.68 -17.97
CA LYS A 468 -11.38 4.76 -18.64
C LYS A 468 -12.86 4.75 -18.24
N THR A 469 -13.51 3.60 -18.28
CA THR A 469 -14.93 3.46 -17.90
C THR A 469 -15.14 3.75 -16.41
N SER A 470 -14.18 3.41 -15.54
CA SER A 470 -14.23 3.72 -14.11
C SER A 470 -14.11 5.23 -13.86
N VAL A 471 -13.19 5.92 -14.55
CA VAL A 471 -13.05 7.37 -14.47
C VAL A 471 -14.31 8.09 -14.95
N GLU A 472 -14.93 7.62 -16.04
CA GLU A 472 -16.20 8.15 -16.52
C GLU A 472 -17.34 7.94 -15.51
N ALA A 473 -17.37 6.79 -14.83
CA ALA A 473 -18.34 6.51 -13.78
C ALA A 473 -18.16 7.44 -12.57
N LEU A 474 -16.92 7.69 -12.13
CA LEU A 474 -16.62 8.67 -11.08
C LEU A 474 -17.11 10.08 -11.44
N LYS A 475 -16.86 10.52 -12.68
CA LYS A 475 -17.36 11.82 -13.17
C LYS A 475 -18.89 11.92 -13.12
N ARG A 476 -19.62 10.85 -13.48
CA ARG A 476 -21.10 10.82 -13.37
C ARG A 476 -21.57 10.93 -11.93
N LEU A 477 -20.82 10.35 -10.98
CA LEU A 477 -21.09 10.43 -9.55
C LEU A 477 -20.61 11.76 -8.93
N LYS A 478 -20.04 12.67 -9.72
CA LYS A 478 -19.41 13.93 -9.27
C LYS A 478 -18.25 13.71 -8.30
N VAL A 479 -17.55 12.60 -8.43
CA VAL A 479 -16.32 12.32 -7.69
C VAL A 479 -15.13 12.68 -8.56
N THR A 480 -14.26 13.52 -8.06
CA THR A 480 -13.07 14.02 -8.75
C THR A 480 -11.89 13.07 -8.49
N PRO A 481 -11.37 12.36 -9.51
CA PRO A 481 -10.17 11.55 -9.35
C PRO A 481 -8.93 12.45 -9.25
N LYS A 482 -8.03 12.11 -8.31
CA LYS A 482 -6.69 12.68 -8.16
C LYS A 482 -5.67 11.56 -8.13
N ILE A 483 -4.58 11.73 -8.87
CA ILE A 483 -3.54 10.73 -9.01
C ILE A 483 -2.33 11.13 -8.19
N LEU A 484 -1.85 10.20 -7.38
CA LEU A 484 -0.64 10.33 -6.56
C LEU A 484 0.34 9.25 -7.04
N THR A 485 1.55 9.63 -7.43
CA THR A 485 2.53 8.66 -7.95
C THR A 485 3.96 9.10 -7.73
N GLY A 486 4.87 8.16 -7.47
CA GLY A 486 6.31 8.38 -7.48
C GLY A 486 6.94 8.42 -8.88
N ASP A 487 6.15 8.19 -9.95
CA ASP A 487 6.65 8.25 -11.32
C ASP A 487 6.92 9.68 -11.79
N GLN A 488 7.74 9.80 -12.85
CA GLN A 488 8.00 11.08 -13.51
C GLN A 488 6.72 11.72 -14.04
N ALA A 489 6.68 13.05 -14.04
CA ALA A 489 5.52 13.84 -14.42
C ALA A 489 4.98 13.49 -15.81
N ASP A 490 5.84 13.33 -16.81
CA ASP A 490 5.45 13.03 -18.20
C ASP A 490 4.76 11.66 -18.33
N VAL A 491 5.25 10.65 -17.60
CA VAL A 491 4.65 9.31 -17.55
C VAL A 491 3.24 9.38 -16.93
N ALA A 492 3.10 10.10 -15.82
CA ALA A 492 1.83 10.28 -15.15
C ALA A 492 0.81 11.01 -16.05
N VAL A 493 1.22 12.08 -16.73
CA VAL A 493 0.40 12.86 -17.69
C VAL A 493 -0.09 11.99 -18.83
N SER A 494 0.79 11.20 -19.43
CA SER A 494 0.45 10.33 -20.57
C SER A 494 -0.64 9.33 -20.20
N VAL A 495 -0.52 8.65 -19.06
CA VAL A 495 -1.53 7.70 -18.56
C VAL A 495 -2.84 8.42 -18.25
N CYS A 496 -2.80 9.55 -17.54
CA CYS A 496 -3.99 10.33 -17.18
C CYS A 496 -4.76 10.81 -18.41
N ARG A 497 -4.06 11.30 -19.43
CA ARG A 497 -4.67 11.74 -20.70
C ARG A 497 -5.42 10.61 -21.40
N ARG A 498 -4.85 9.39 -21.45
CA ARG A 498 -5.47 8.21 -22.08
C ARG A 498 -6.73 7.75 -21.36
N VAL A 499 -6.79 7.86 -20.03
CA VAL A 499 -7.97 7.49 -19.24
C VAL A 499 -8.98 8.64 -19.07
N GLY A 500 -8.63 9.85 -19.53
CA GLY A 500 -9.51 11.02 -19.52
C GLY A 500 -9.53 11.80 -18.21
N ILE A 501 -8.44 11.74 -17.43
CA ILE A 501 -8.22 12.60 -16.25
C ILE A 501 -7.54 13.89 -16.73
N PRO A 502 -8.00 15.10 -16.31
CA PRO A 502 -7.33 16.35 -16.63
C PRO A 502 -5.88 16.35 -16.12
N SER A 503 -4.92 16.63 -17.00
CA SER A 503 -3.49 16.54 -16.70
C SER A 503 -2.69 17.70 -17.28
N GLU A 504 -3.36 18.85 -17.52
CA GLU A 504 -2.70 20.06 -18.06
C GLU A 504 -1.74 20.68 -17.03
N THR A 505 -1.98 20.46 -15.76
CA THR A 505 -1.12 20.94 -14.66
C THR A 505 -0.78 19.77 -13.76
N VAL A 506 0.52 19.59 -13.53
CA VAL A 506 1.08 18.58 -12.60
C VAL A 506 1.80 19.32 -11.48
N LEU A 507 1.77 18.76 -10.29
CA LEU A 507 2.55 19.24 -9.16
C LEU A 507 3.53 18.14 -8.73
N THR A 508 4.82 18.45 -8.70
CA THR A 508 5.84 17.50 -8.27
C THR A 508 6.11 17.61 -6.77
N GLY A 509 6.64 16.53 -6.17
CA GLY A 509 7.01 16.51 -4.75
C GLY A 509 7.91 17.66 -4.37
N ALA A 510 8.97 17.93 -5.16
CA ALA A 510 9.88 19.05 -4.94
C ALA A 510 9.18 20.42 -4.93
N GLN A 511 8.21 20.63 -5.85
CA GLN A 511 7.41 21.86 -5.88
C GLN A 511 6.48 21.96 -4.66
N MET A 512 5.98 20.83 -4.17
CA MET A 512 5.12 20.80 -2.97
C MET A 512 5.90 21.17 -1.71
N ASP A 513 7.14 20.70 -1.58
CA ASP A 513 8.01 21.01 -0.45
C ASP A 513 8.38 22.50 -0.36
N GLU A 514 8.43 23.21 -1.49
CA GLU A 514 8.67 24.64 -1.54
C GLU A 514 7.42 25.48 -1.21
N MET A 515 6.22 24.86 -1.17
CA MET A 515 4.95 25.57 -0.96
C MET A 515 4.65 25.76 0.53
N THR A 516 3.96 26.85 0.84
CA THR A 516 3.31 27.00 2.16
C THR A 516 2.02 26.17 2.21
N ASP A 517 1.60 25.68 3.39
CA ASP A 517 0.36 24.90 3.59
C ASP A 517 -0.87 25.57 2.96
N ALA A 518 -0.96 26.91 3.07
CA ALA A 518 -2.07 27.69 2.48
C ALA A 518 -2.05 27.72 0.94
N ALA A 519 -0.85 27.72 0.33
CA ALA A 519 -0.68 27.67 -1.11
C ALA A 519 -0.96 26.24 -1.64
N LEU A 520 -0.42 25.25 -0.94
CA LEU A 520 -0.65 23.83 -1.25
C LEU A 520 -2.14 23.48 -1.16
N GLY A 521 -2.85 23.92 -0.11
CA GLY A 521 -4.29 23.70 0.02
C GLY A 521 -5.11 24.23 -1.17
N LYS A 522 -4.74 25.40 -1.73
CA LYS A 522 -5.39 25.96 -2.92
C LYS A 522 -4.99 25.21 -4.22
N ALA A 523 -3.76 24.76 -4.31
CA ALA A 523 -3.26 24.00 -5.45
C ALA A 523 -3.94 22.63 -5.53
N VAL A 524 -4.03 21.94 -4.38
CA VAL A 524 -4.66 20.60 -4.29
C VAL A 524 -6.12 20.62 -4.74
N GLU A 525 -6.86 21.72 -4.56
CA GLU A 525 -8.24 21.78 -5.05
C GLU A 525 -8.35 21.72 -6.59
N LYS A 526 -7.38 22.30 -7.29
CA LYS A 526 -7.41 22.49 -8.76
C LYS A 526 -6.66 21.41 -9.53
N ILE A 527 -5.58 20.90 -8.97
CA ILE A 527 -4.67 19.96 -9.64
C ILE A 527 -5.17 18.53 -9.46
N HIS A 528 -5.07 17.73 -10.52
CA HIS A 528 -5.51 16.34 -10.54
C HIS A 528 -4.35 15.33 -10.49
N VAL A 529 -3.13 15.76 -10.82
CA VAL A 529 -1.96 14.87 -10.94
C VAL A 529 -0.84 15.39 -10.06
N PHE A 530 -0.37 14.52 -9.18
CA PHE A 530 0.76 14.75 -8.27
C PHE A 530 1.78 13.66 -8.55
N ALA A 531 2.96 14.06 -8.99
CA ALA A 531 4.00 13.16 -9.48
C ALA A 531 5.31 13.34 -8.70
N GLU A 532 6.21 12.37 -8.80
CA GLU A 532 7.52 12.43 -8.14
C GLU A 532 7.40 12.62 -6.62
N LEU A 533 6.39 11.93 -6.02
CA LEU A 533 6.10 12.00 -4.59
C LEU A 533 7.02 11.08 -3.79
#